data_0b20c723c0a597558813f5221bfeaeff
#
_entry.id   0b20c723c0a597558813f5221bfeaeff
#
_cell.length_a   1.000
_cell.length_b   1.000
_cell.length_c   1.000
_cell.angle_alpha   90.00
_cell.angle_beta   90.00
_cell.angle_gamma   90.00
#
_symmetry.space_group_name_H-M   'P 1'
#
loop_
_entity.id
_entity.type
_entity.pdbx_description
1 polymer ?
#
loop_
_entity_poly.entity_id
_entity_poly.type
_entity_poly.pdbx_seq_one_letter_code
_entity_poly.pdbx_strand_id
1 'polypeptide(L)'
;MSRILVVDDEEHIRLLFKEELEDEGYAVDLASNGLEALEKLKSSFYSVIVLDIKMPGMDGIQTLAEIKKVNKDQPVILCSAYGEFKQNFASWVCDGYIVKSADTGELKEMIKGS
;
A
#
# COMPACT_ATOMS: atom_id res chain seq x y z
N MET A 1 -14.64 -5.67 10.34
CA MET A 1 -13.79 -6.13 9.25
C MET A 1 -12.88 -4.98 8.78
N SER A 2 -11.59 -5.23 8.69
CA SER A 2 -10.64 -4.21 8.23
C SER A 2 -10.68 -4.08 6.72
N ARG A 3 -10.57 -2.85 6.24
CA ARG A 3 -10.52 -2.55 4.81
C ARG A 3 -9.11 -2.09 4.43
N ILE A 4 -8.57 -2.66 3.36
CA ILE A 4 -7.22 -2.39 2.90
C ILE A 4 -7.31 -1.80 1.49
N LEU A 5 -6.49 -0.78 1.21
CA LEU A 5 -6.35 -0.23 -0.13
C LEU A 5 -5.01 -0.68 -0.70
N VAL A 6 -5.03 -1.32 -1.86
CA VAL A 6 -3.82 -1.73 -2.58
C VAL A 6 -3.64 -0.81 -3.78
N VAL A 7 -2.52 -0.10 -3.82
CA VAL A 7 -2.19 0.87 -4.86
C VAL A 7 -0.99 0.37 -5.64
N ASP A 8 -1.20 -0.02 -6.89
CA ASP A 8 -0.15 -0.57 -7.76
C ASP A 8 -0.61 -0.38 -9.21
N ASP A 9 0.31 -0.02 -10.09
CA ASP A 9 -0.01 0.15 -11.51
C ASP A 9 -0.10 -1.17 -12.28
N GLU A 10 0.39 -2.26 -11.69
CA GLU A 10 0.35 -3.57 -12.32
C GLU A 10 -0.91 -4.33 -11.92
N GLU A 11 -1.77 -4.60 -12.89
CA GLU A 11 -3.05 -5.26 -12.62
C GLU A 11 -2.87 -6.63 -11.95
N HIS A 12 -1.92 -7.43 -12.42
CA HIS A 12 -1.74 -8.77 -11.86
C HIS A 12 -1.30 -8.73 -10.39
N ILE A 13 -0.55 -7.71 -9.99
CA ILE A 13 -0.15 -7.54 -8.59
C ILE A 13 -1.36 -7.13 -7.76
N ARG A 14 -2.18 -6.19 -8.27
CA ARG A 14 -3.40 -5.79 -7.55
C ARG A 14 -4.29 -7.00 -7.31
N LEU A 15 -4.49 -7.83 -8.33
CA LEU A 15 -5.36 -9.00 -8.21
C LEU A 15 -4.78 -10.04 -7.27
N LEU A 16 -3.46 -10.26 -7.31
CA LEU A 16 -2.80 -11.19 -6.41
C LEU A 16 -2.98 -10.75 -4.96
N PHE A 17 -2.67 -9.50 -4.65
CA PHE A 17 -2.78 -9.00 -3.30
C PHE A 17 -4.23 -9.01 -2.81
N LYS A 18 -5.16 -8.64 -3.69
CA LYS A 18 -6.59 -8.68 -3.35
C LYS A 18 -7.02 -10.08 -2.95
N GLU A 19 -6.70 -11.08 -3.78
CA GLU A 19 -7.07 -12.46 -3.51
C GLU A 19 -6.47 -12.95 -2.20
N GLU A 20 -5.17 -12.71 -1.99
CA GLU A 20 -4.49 -13.18 -0.80
C GLU A 20 -4.98 -12.50 0.47
N LEU A 21 -5.27 -11.21 0.41
CA LEU A 21 -5.74 -10.50 1.58
C LEU A 21 -7.21 -10.78 1.88
N GLU A 22 -8.02 -10.98 0.85
CA GLU A 22 -9.43 -11.39 1.06
C GLU A 22 -9.50 -12.77 1.70
N ASP A 23 -8.56 -13.66 1.37
CA ASP A 23 -8.49 -14.97 2.01
C ASP A 23 -8.21 -14.86 3.50
N GLU A 24 -7.57 -13.78 3.93
CA GLU A 24 -7.31 -13.53 5.35
C GLU A 24 -8.47 -12.81 6.06
N GLY A 25 -9.53 -12.52 5.34
CA GLY A 25 -10.73 -11.92 5.94
C GLY A 25 -10.83 -10.40 5.81
N TYR A 26 -9.94 -9.77 5.03
CA TYR A 26 -9.99 -8.33 4.84
C TYR A 26 -10.87 -7.95 3.65
N ALA A 27 -11.48 -6.78 3.72
CA ALA A 27 -12.10 -6.17 2.56
C ALA A 27 -11.00 -5.40 1.81
N VAL A 28 -10.92 -5.54 0.50
CA VAL A 28 -9.83 -4.95 -0.28
C VAL A 28 -10.38 -4.09 -1.41
N ASP A 29 -9.94 -2.84 -1.46
CA ASP A 29 -10.17 -1.95 -2.60
C ASP A 29 -8.85 -1.80 -3.35
N LEU A 30 -8.94 -1.48 -4.63
CA LEU A 30 -7.77 -1.36 -5.50
C LEU A 30 -7.70 0.04 -6.11
N ALA A 31 -6.48 0.53 -6.31
CA ALA A 31 -6.22 1.77 -7.03
C ALA A 31 -5.04 1.53 -7.97
N SER A 32 -5.11 2.06 -9.17
CA SER A 32 -4.07 1.85 -10.18
C SER A 32 -3.01 2.95 -10.20
N ASN A 33 -3.23 4.03 -9.45
CA ASN A 33 -2.26 5.13 -9.36
C ASN A 33 -2.55 5.96 -8.10
N GLY A 34 -1.67 6.92 -7.84
CA GLY A 34 -1.77 7.75 -6.64
C GLY A 34 -3.00 8.63 -6.59
N LEU A 35 -3.40 9.20 -7.73
CA LEU A 35 -4.59 10.06 -7.78
C LEU A 35 -5.84 9.27 -7.44
N GLU A 36 -5.97 8.07 -7.98
CA GLU A 36 -7.10 7.19 -7.67
C GLU A 36 -7.12 6.82 -6.20
N ALA A 37 -5.95 6.56 -5.62
CA ALA A 37 -5.82 6.26 -4.19
C ALA A 37 -6.34 7.42 -3.35
N LEU A 38 -5.94 8.65 -3.68
CA LEU A 38 -6.38 9.83 -2.94
C LEU A 38 -7.88 10.05 -3.05
N GLU A 39 -8.46 9.78 -4.22
CA GLU A 39 -9.91 9.88 -4.40
C GLU A 39 -10.64 8.88 -3.51
N LYS A 40 -10.15 7.66 -3.42
CA LYS A 40 -10.77 6.64 -2.57
C LYS A 40 -10.67 6.98 -1.10
N LEU A 41 -9.58 7.62 -0.67
CA LEU A 41 -9.43 8.07 0.71
C LEU A 41 -10.45 9.11 1.12
N LYS A 42 -10.97 9.88 0.18
CA LYS A 42 -11.99 10.90 0.48
C LYS A 42 -13.32 10.28 0.87
N SER A 43 -13.61 9.09 0.38
CA SER A 43 -14.92 8.46 0.56
C SER A 43 -14.90 7.22 1.45
N SER A 44 -13.72 6.71 1.81
CA SER A 44 -13.62 5.47 2.58
C SER A 44 -12.48 5.55 3.59
N PHE A 45 -12.64 4.80 4.67
CA PHE A 45 -11.59 4.64 5.68
C PHE A 45 -10.86 3.33 5.42
N TYR A 46 -9.53 3.35 5.49
CA TYR A 46 -8.70 2.16 5.33
C TYR A 46 -7.85 1.93 6.57
N SER A 47 -7.81 0.68 7.02
CA SER A 47 -6.94 0.31 8.14
C SER A 47 -5.47 0.38 7.74
N VAL A 48 -5.16 0.02 6.49
CA VAL A 48 -3.81 0.01 5.95
C VAL A 48 -3.89 0.31 4.46
N ILE A 49 -2.89 1.05 3.96
CA ILE A 49 -2.70 1.24 2.52
C ILE A 49 -1.40 0.55 2.13
N VAL A 50 -1.46 -0.34 1.13
CA VAL A 50 -0.28 -0.97 0.54
C VAL A 50 0.04 -0.22 -0.74
N LEU A 51 1.19 0.43 -0.80
CA LEU A 51 1.50 1.43 -1.81
C LEU A 51 2.78 1.07 -2.57
N ASP A 52 2.67 0.94 -3.89
CA ASP A 52 3.81 0.72 -4.76
C ASP A 52 4.62 2.03 -4.88
N ILE A 53 5.94 1.92 -4.83
CA ILE A 53 6.83 3.07 -4.94
C ILE A 53 6.91 3.57 -6.38
N LYS A 54 7.08 2.66 -7.34
CA LYS A 54 7.25 3.02 -8.75
C LYS A 54 5.94 2.95 -9.50
N MET A 55 5.37 4.12 -9.78
CA MET A 55 4.15 4.24 -10.57
C MET A 55 4.31 5.40 -11.53
N PRO A 56 3.72 5.31 -12.75
CA PRO A 56 3.74 6.44 -13.68
C PRO A 56 2.91 7.61 -13.11
N GLY A 57 3.32 8.82 -13.47
CA GLY A 57 2.67 10.04 -12.97
C GLY A 57 3.09 10.33 -11.54
N MET A 58 2.13 10.33 -10.62
CA MET A 58 2.43 10.53 -9.20
C MET A 58 3.02 9.24 -8.64
N ASP A 59 4.30 9.25 -8.27
CA ASP A 59 4.97 8.07 -7.75
C ASP A 59 4.54 7.77 -6.29
N GLY A 60 5.01 6.62 -5.78
CA GLY A 60 4.61 6.18 -4.44
C GLY A 60 5.05 7.14 -3.33
N ILE A 61 6.19 7.81 -3.50
CA ILE A 61 6.68 8.74 -2.49
C ILE A 61 5.82 9.99 -2.44
N GLN A 62 5.47 10.54 -3.59
CA GLN A 62 4.56 11.68 -3.67
C GLN A 62 3.19 11.31 -3.10
N THR A 63 2.71 10.11 -3.45
CA THR A 63 1.43 9.62 -2.96
C THR A 63 1.46 9.47 -1.44
N LEU A 64 2.54 8.93 -0.89
CA LEU A 64 2.71 8.80 0.56
C LEU A 64 2.62 10.16 1.25
N ALA A 65 3.32 11.15 0.70
CA ALA A 65 3.29 12.51 1.26
C ALA A 65 1.88 13.09 1.26
N GLU A 66 1.15 12.91 0.16
CA GLU A 66 -0.23 13.41 0.06
C GLU A 66 -1.18 12.66 1.00
N ILE A 67 -1.01 11.34 1.14
CA ILE A 67 -1.80 10.55 2.08
C ILE A 67 -1.60 11.07 3.51
N LYS A 68 -0.36 11.30 3.90
CA LYS A 68 -0.06 11.77 5.25
C LYS A 68 -0.54 13.20 5.50
N LYS A 69 -0.71 14.01 4.46
CA LYS A 69 -1.34 15.33 4.59
C LYS A 69 -2.82 15.20 4.90
N VAL A 70 -3.48 14.20 4.32
CA VAL A 70 -4.91 13.94 4.57
C VAL A 70 -5.10 13.37 5.97
N ASN A 71 -4.26 12.42 6.35
CA ASN A 71 -4.32 11.77 7.66
C ASN A 71 -2.92 11.27 8.05
N LYS A 72 -2.24 12.02 8.92
CA LYS A 72 -0.87 11.69 9.33
C LYS A 72 -0.78 10.34 10.05
N ASP A 73 -1.88 9.86 10.59
CA ASP A 73 -1.92 8.60 11.36
C ASP A 73 -2.28 7.40 10.49
N GLN A 74 -2.50 7.61 9.19
CA GLN A 74 -2.85 6.52 8.27
C GLN A 74 -1.68 5.54 8.14
N PRO A 75 -1.85 4.26 8.51
CA PRO A 75 -0.80 3.27 8.29
C PRO A 75 -0.59 3.01 6.81
N VAL A 76 0.66 3.06 6.37
CA VAL A 76 1.04 2.83 4.97
C VAL A 76 2.24 1.88 4.92
N ILE A 77 2.12 0.83 4.13
CA ILE A 77 3.20 -0.11 3.86
C ILE A 77 3.67 0.14 2.44
N LEU A 78 4.94 0.50 2.29
CA LEU A 78 5.54 0.69 0.97
C LEU A 78 5.97 -0.64 0.39
N CYS A 79 5.80 -0.79 -0.91
CA CYS A 79 6.10 -2.02 -1.62
C CYS A 79 6.91 -1.68 -2.87
N SER A 80 7.99 -2.43 -3.12
CA SER A 80 8.84 -2.19 -4.27
C SER A 80 9.32 -3.53 -4.85
N ALA A 81 9.53 -3.55 -6.17
CA ALA A 81 10.12 -4.71 -6.83
C ALA A 81 11.61 -4.85 -6.48
N TYR A 82 12.22 -3.79 -5.99
CA TYR A 82 13.64 -3.76 -5.66
C TYR A 82 13.83 -3.34 -4.21
N GLY A 83 14.76 -3.98 -3.51
CA GLY A 83 15.06 -3.65 -2.12
C GLY A 83 15.91 -2.40 -1.93
N GLU A 84 16.30 -1.73 -3.02
CA GLU A 84 17.24 -0.60 -2.98
C GLU A 84 16.73 0.61 -2.22
N PHE A 85 15.41 0.76 -2.10
CA PHE A 85 14.82 1.90 -1.39
C PHE A 85 14.63 1.67 0.10
N LYS A 86 14.87 0.46 0.58
CA LYS A 86 14.56 0.10 1.96
C LYS A 86 15.27 0.97 2.99
N GLN A 87 16.54 1.24 2.78
CA GLN A 87 17.33 2.04 3.71
C GLN A 87 16.92 3.51 3.70
N ASN A 88 16.49 3.99 2.53
CA ASN A 88 16.10 5.40 2.38
C ASN A 88 14.78 5.70 3.09
N PHE A 89 13.91 4.71 3.23
CA PHE A 89 12.57 4.92 3.76
C PHE A 89 12.35 4.36 5.15
N ALA A 90 13.33 3.65 5.71
CA ALA A 90 13.19 3.08 7.04
C ALA A 90 12.99 4.14 8.12
N SER A 91 13.52 5.33 7.90
CA SER A 91 13.39 6.46 8.83
C SER A 91 12.30 7.46 8.41
N TRP A 92 11.54 7.15 7.38
CA TRP A 92 10.50 8.04 6.85
C TRP A 92 9.15 7.75 7.51
N VAL A 93 8.11 8.39 6.99
CA VAL A 93 6.77 8.36 7.57
C VAL A 93 5.94 7.12 7.18
N CYS A 94 6.54 6.13 6.54
CA CYS A 94 5.83 4.88 6.27
C CYS A 94 5.86 3.96 7.50
N ASP A 95 4.88 3.10 7.59
CA ASP A 95 4.72 2.19 8.73
C ASP A 95 5.31 0.81 8.47
N GLY A 96 5.74 0.55 7.25
CA GLY A 96 6.40 -0.69 6.88
C GLY A 96 6.90 -0.64 5.45
N TYR A 97 7.77 -1.58 5.11
CA TYR A 97 8.35 -1.69 3.78
C TYR A 97 8.54 -3.16 3.43
N ILE A 98 8.10 -3.55 2.25
CA ILE A 98 8.32 -4.91 1.74
C ILE A 98 8.82 -4.87 0.31
N VAL A 99 9.48 -5.97 -0.09
CA VAL A 99 9.86 -6.19 -1.48
C VAL A 99 8.76 -7.03 -2.13
N LYS A 100 8.30 -6.63 -3.31
CA LYS A 100 7.28 -7.36 -4.06
C LYS A 100 7.74 -8.78 -4.35
N SER A 101 6.88 -9.75 -4.08
CA SER A 101 7.12 -11.14 -4.45
C SER A 101 5.78 -11.87 -4.54
N ALA A 102 5.81 -13.09 -5.05
CA ALA A 102 4.63 -13.95 -5.09
C ALA A 102 4.27 -14.44 -3.68
N ASP A 103 5.23 -14.39 -2.76
CA ASP A 103 5.00 -14.76 -1.36
C ASP A 103 4.48 -13.54 -0.61
N THR A 104 3.23 -13.57 -0.20
CA THR A 104 2.59 -12.47 0.50
C THR A 104 2.62 -12.62 2.02
N GLY A 105 3.38 -13.59 2.53
CA GLY A 105 3.44 -13.86 3.97
C GLY A 105 3.94 -12.68 4.79
N GLU A 106 5.01 -12.03 4.33
CA GLU A 106 5.56 -10.86 5.03
C GLU A 106 4.54 -9.71 5.07
N LEU A 107 3.85 -9.47 3.95
CA LEU A 107 2.81 -8.45 3.89
C LEU A 107 1.69 -8.75 4.88
N LYS A 108 1.24 -9.99 4.92
CA LYS A 108 0.17 -10.41 5.83
C LYS A 108 0.56 -10.20 7.29
N GLU A 109 1.81 -10.52 7.64
CA GLU A 109 2.31 -10.32 9.00
C GLU A 109 2.37 -8.84 9.37
N MET A 110 2.81 -7.98 8.46
CA MET A 110 2.84 -6.55 8.69
C MET A 110 1.45 -5.97 8.91
N ILE A 111 0.49 -6.42 8.13
CA ILE A 111 -0.90 -5.95 8.26
C ILE A 111 -1.48 -6.35 9.61
N LYS A 112 -1.22 -7.58 10.05
CA LYS A 112 -1.69 -8.04 11.35
C LYS A 112 -1.11 -7.23 12.50
N GLY A 113 0.12 -6.74 12.35
CA GLY A 113 0.78 -5.94 13.38
C GLY A 113 0.39 -4.48 13.39
N SER A 114 -0.42 -4.05 12.44
CA SER A 114 -0.79 -2.64 12.29
C SER A 114 -2.03 -2.25 13.06
#